data_76c9d502922553c3a0ff532ea734d7ed
#
_entry.id   76c9d502922553c3a0ff532ea734d7ed
#
_cell.length_a   1.000
_cell.length_b   1.000
_cell.length_c   1.000
_cell.angle_alpha   90.00
_cell.angle_beta   90.00
_cell.angle_gamma   90.00
#
_symmetry.space_group_name_H-M   'P 1'
#
loop_
_entity.id
_entity.type
_entity.pdbx_description
1 polymer ?
#
loop_
_entity_poly.entity_id
_entity_poly.type
_entity_poly.pdbx_seq_one_letter_code
_entity_poly.pdbx_strand_id
1 'polypeptide(L)'
;MRAVKMALAHDMGEAIVGDITPSDGVPRDEKLLKERLALAYLACLIRPVNPSFADEIEELWSEFEAGDSKAAQLVRSVDALECMHQAVVYEERSQLVKDLGEFMELETKVSAPELRDWVKCLQQERDTLWSSKVTQDLTFLFVLGGPGVGKGTQCARITQGTSSVHISVGDLLREETKSTSSGFADFIKDSIRNSVIIPADFSVRLIQKRIEESQMEKGSIVILDGFPRSLDQARTFEEKIRGRFFTILLKCSEEVQLYRLNRRSESSGRIDDNDDSIKKRLRTFSQENLKIEKYLQSKGPFWTIDANGSVDDVYASIKVVVDEITKVASQ
;
A
#
# COMPACT_ATOMS: atom_id res chain seq x y z
N MET A 1 -30.58 -5.42 -22.17
CA MET A 1 -31.00 -6.85 -22.25
C MET A 1 -30.11 -7.66 -23.19
N ARG A 2 -29.79 -7.16 -24.44
CA ARG A 2 -28.97 -7.92 -25.41
C ARG A 2 -27.54 -8.23 -24.92
N ALA A 3 -26.83 -7.27 -24.33
CA ALA A 3 -25.49 -7.49 -23.76
C ALA A 3 -25.48 -8.58 -22.65
N VAL A 4 -26.50 -8.63 -21.79
CA VAL A 4 -26.60 -9.65 -20.74
C VAL A 4 -26.77 -11.06 -21.35
N LYS A 5 -27.61 -11.20 -22.37
CA LYS A 5 -27.78 -12.49 -23.08
C LYS A 5 -26.50 -12.89 -23.81
N MET A 6 -25.78 -11.92 -24.39
CA MET A 6 -24.49 -12.14 -25.05
C MET A 6 -23.44 -12.59 -24.06
N ALA A 7 -23.34 -11.95 -22.87
CA ALA A 7 -22.42 -12.33 -21.80
C ALA A 7 -22.67 -13.77 -21.29
N LEU A 8 -23.91 -14.27 -21.35
CA LEU A 8 -24.23 -15.66 -20.99
C LEU A 8 -23.95 -16.65 -22.11
N ALA A 9 -23.95 -16.20 -23.36
CA ALA A 9 -23.87 -17.09 -24.54
C ALA A 9 -22.46 -17.17 -25.15
N HIS A 10 -21.60 -16.16 -24.95
CA HIS A 10 -20.34 -16.04 -25.69
C HIS A 10 -19.38 -17.22 -25.46
N ASP A 11 -19.33 -17.79 -24.26
CA ASP A 11 -18.45 -18.90 -23.90
C ASP A 11 -19.18 -20.26 -23.88
N MET A 12 -20.43 -20.35 -24.32
CA MET A 12 -21.17 -21.63 -24.31
C MET A 12 -20.47 -22.71 -25.13
N GLY A 13 -19.73 -22.35 -26.18
CA GLY A 13 -18.95 -23.28 -26.98
C GLY A 13 -17.85 -24.00 -26.22
N GLU A 14 -17.27 -23.31 -25.21
CA GLU A 14 -16.20 -23.85 -24.38
C GLU A 14 -16.63 -25.04 -23.53
N ALA A 15 -17.92 -25.18 -23.23
CA ALA A 15 -18.48 -26.37 -22.59
C ALA A 15 -18.22 -27.68 -23.35
N ILE A 16 -17.95 -27.58 -24.67
CA ILE A 16 -17.67 -28.72 -25.53
C ILE A 16 -16.18 -28.86 -25.84
N VAL A 17 -15.51 -27.74 -26.16
CA VAL A 17 -14.12 -27.76 -26.64
C VAL A 17 -13.09 -27.43 -25.57
N GLY A 18 -13.54 -27.00 -24.38
CA GLY A 18 -12.70 -26.46 -23.32
C GLY A 18 -12.31 -24.99 -23.58
N ASP A 19 -11.85 -24.33 -22.57
CA ASP A 19 -11.25 -22.99 -22.69
C ASP A 19 -9.86 -23.11 -23.33
N ILE A 20 -9.74 -22.68 -24.59
CA ILE A 20 -8.48 -22.72 -25.35
C ILE A 20 -7.74 -21.40 -25.11
N THR A 21 -6.69 -21.48 -24.32
CA THR A 21 -5.88 -20.32 -23.95
C THR A 21 -4.73 -20.07 -24.97
N PRO A 22 -4.12 -18.87 -24.97
CA PRO A 22 -2.94 -18.59 -25.81
C PRO A 22 -1.76 -19.55 -25.54
N SER A 23 -1.65 -20.09 -24.32
CA SER A 23 -0.61 -21.05 -23.93
C SER A 23 -0.78 -22.45 -24.54
N ASP A 24 -1.97 -22.77 -25.02
CA ASP A 24 -2.23 -24.08 -25.67
C ASP A 24 -1.68 -24.18 -27.12
N GLY A 25 -1.17 -23.05 -27.64
CA GLY A 25 -0.52 -23.01 -28.94
C GLY A 25 -1.46 -23.28 -30.15
N VAL A 26 -2.78 -23.20 -29.96
CA VAL A 26 -3.78 -23.37 -31.02
C VAL A 26 -3.89 -22.07 -31.81
N PRO A 27 -3.78 -22.15 -33.17
CA PRO A 27 -4.00 -20.99 -34.02
C PRO A 27 -5.39 -20.36 -33.83
N ARG A 28 -5.47 -19.01 -33.86
CA ARG A 28 -6.74 -18.30 -33.66
C ARG A 28 -7.88 -18.76 -34.55
N ASP A 29 -7.57 -19.01 -35.82
CA ASP A 29 -8.58 -19.46 -36.78
C ASP A 29 -9.11 -20.87 -36.45
N GLU A 30 -8.25 -21.73 -35.94
CA GLU A 30 -8.63 -23.07 -35.49
C GLU A 30 -9.47 -23.02 -34.22
N LYS A 31 -9.09 -22.16 -33.23
CA LYS A 31 -9.89 -21.90 -32.03
C LYS A 31 -11.29 -21.44 -32.41
N LEU A 32 -11.37 -20.41 -33.23
CA LEU A 32 -12.65 -19.83 -33.69
C LEU A 32 -13.53 -20.86 -34.38
N LEU A 33 -12.94 -21.72 -35.23
CA LEU A 33 -13.66 -22.79 -35.89
C LEU A 33 -14.22 -23.82 -34.90
N LYS A 34 -13.43 -24.24 -33.93
CA LYS A 34 -13.82 -25.19 -32.88
C LYS A 34 -15.00 -24.66 -32.06
N GLU A 35 -14.90 -23.43 -31.59
CA GLU A 35 -15.95 -22.78 -30.80
C GLU A 35 -17.25 -22.62 -31.60
N ARG A 36 -17.16 -22.18 -32.86
CA ARG A 36 -18.33 -22.09 -33.76
C ARG A 36 -19.01 -23.43 -33.96
N LEU A 37 -18.25 -24.51 -34.20
CA LEU A 37 -18.81 -25.84 -34.38
C LEU A 37 -19.43 -26.38 -33.08
N ALA A 38 -18.82 -26.11 -31.93
CA ALA A 38 -19.36 -26.47 -30.63
C ALA A 38 -20.71 -25.75 -30.38
N LEU A 39 -20.78 -24.46 -30.67
CA LEU A 39 -22.00 -23.69 -30.50
C LEU A 39 -23.12 -24.18 -31.46
N ALA A 40 -22.78 -24.43 -32.74
CA ALA A 40 -23.72 -25.00 -33.71
C ALA A 40 -24.26 -26.39 -33.26
N TYR A 41 -23.39 -27.19 -32.63
CA TYR A 41 -23.82 -28.46 -32.04
C TYR A 41 -24.81 -28.23 -30.89
N LEU A 42 -24.56 -27.30 -29.98
CA LEU A 42 -25.49 -26.94 -28.90
C LEU A 42 -26.81 -26.43 -29.46
N ALA A 43 -26.78 -25.57 -30.48
CA ALA A 43 -27.97 -25.09 -31.17
C ALA A 43 -28.80 -26.25 -31.79
N CYS A 44 -28.14 -27.26 -32.38
CA CYS A 44 -28.83 -28.46 -32.89
C CYS A 44 -29.53 -29.25 -31.77
N LEU A 45 -28.96 -29.34 -30.58
CA LEU A 45 -29.59 -30.01 -29.43
C LEU A 45 -30.81 -29.23 -28.90
N ILE A 46 -30.78 -27.90 -28.95
CA ILE A 46 -31.81 -27.01 -28.41
C ILE A 46 -32.97 -26.86 -29.41
N ARG A 47 -32.68 -26.85 -30.71
CA ARG A 47 -33.62 -26.51 -31.78
C ARG A 47 -34.91 -27.34 -31.79
N PRO A 48 -34.94 -28.66 -31.50
CA PRO A 48 -36.16 -29.43 -31.40
C PRO A 48 -37.14 -28.98 -30.31
N VAL A 49 -36.60 -28.33 -29.27
CA VAL A 49 -37.38 -27.90 -28.09
C VAL A 49 -37.66 -26.38 -28.14
N ASN A 50 -36.72 -25.60 -28.58
CA ASN A 50 -36.82 -24.15 -28.66
C ASN A 50 -36.01 -23.59 -29.84
N PRO A 51 -36.62 -23.60 -31.07
CA PRO A 51 -35.94 -23.13 -32.27
C PRO A 51 -35.48 -21.69 -32.19
N SER A 52 -36.30 -20.78 -31.60
CA SER A 52 -35.97 -19.37 -31.53
C SER A 52 -34.76 -19.09 -30.58
N PHE A 53 -34.62 -19.89 -29.53
CA PHE A 53 -33.46 -19.77 -28.65
C PHE A 53 -32.19 -20.33 -29.29
N ALA A 54 -32.30 -21.40 -30.06
CA ALA A 54 -31.18 -21.95 -30.84
C ALA A 54 -30.64 -20.92 -31.85
N ASP A 55 -31.52 -20.23 -32.57
CA ASP A 55 -31.12 -19.18 -33.51
C ASP A 55 -30.54 -17.95 -32.76
N GLU A 56 -31.13 -17.57 -31.61
CA GLU A 56 -30.67 -16.43 -30.81
C GLU A 56 -29.21 -16.63 -30.28
N ILE A 57 -28.83 -17.82 -29.79
CA ILE A 57 -27.47 -18.08 -29.31
C ILE A 57 -26.44 -18.02 -30.43
N GLU A 58 -26.74 -18.52 -31.62
CA GLU A 58 -25.87 -18.43 -32.80
C GLU A 58 -25.68 -16.97 -33.26
N GLU A 59 -26.74 -16.17 -33.24
CA GLU A 59 -26.67 -14.74 -33.56
C GLU A 59 -25.86 -13.97 -32.54
N LEU A 60 -26.07 -14.19 -31.23
CA LEU A 60 -25.37 -13.51 -30.13
C LEU A 60 -23.87 -13.81 -30.18
N TRP A 61 -23.49 -15.06 -30.42
CA TRP A 61 -22.10 -15.44 -30.53
C TRP A 61 -21.44 -14.81 -31.77
N SER A 62 -22.12 -14.84 -32.91
CA SER A 62 -21.62 -14.25 -34.17
C SER A 62 -21.42 -12.73 -34.02
N GLU A 63 -22.33 -12.03 -33.33
CA GLU A 63 -22.23 -10.61 -33.02
C GLU A 63 -21.07 -10.31 -32.04
N PHE A 64 -20.90 -11.19 -31.05
CA PHE A 64 -19.76 -11.07 -30.11
C PHE A 64 -18.43 -11.22 -30.85
N GLU A 65 -18.30 -12.23 -31.74
CA GLU A 65 -17.07 -12.43 -32.50
C GLU A 65 -16.80 -11.35 -33.55
N ALA A 66 -17.83 -10.74 -34.13
CA ALA A 66 -17.66 -9.58 -35.01
C ALA A 66 -17.12 -8.35 -34.22
N GLY A 67 -17.63 -8.13 -33.00
CA GLY A 67 -17.14 -7.05 -32.10
C GLY A 67 -17.59 -5.64 -32.48
N ASP A 68 -18.44 -5.47 -33.50
CA ASP A 68 -18.79 -4.16 -34.04
C ASP A 68 -19.93 -3.47 -33.30
N SER A 69 -20.77 -4.22 -32.60
CA SER A 69 -21.92 -3.67 -31.88
C SER A 69 -21.49 -3.12 -30.51
N LYS A 70 -22.22 -2.12 -29.99
CA LYS A 70 -22.02 -1.60 -28.63
C LYS A 70 -22.17 -2.68 -27.56
N ALA A 71 -23.07 -3.67 -27.79
CA ALA A 71 -23.26 -4.78 -26.88
C ALA A 71 -22.01 -5.68 -26.85
N ALA A 72 -21.47 -6.03 -28.01
CA ALA A 72 -20.25 -6.83 -28.12
C ALA A 72 -19.03 -6.11 -27.51
N GLN A 73 -18.86 -4.82 -27.78
CA GLN A 73 -17.78 -4.00 -27.19
C GLN A 73 -17.87 -3.94 -25.68
N LEU A 74 -19.08 -3.79 -25.14
CA LEU A 74 -19.29 -3.80 -23.69
C LEU A 74 -18.97 -5.16 -23.08
N VAL A 75 -19.46 -6.26 -23.66
CA VAL A 75 -19.22 -7.61 -23.14
C VAL A 75 -17.73 -7.95 -23.18
N ARG A 76 -17.03 -7.68 -24.28
CA ARG A 76 -15.58 -7.87 -24.39
C ARG A 76 -14.79 -7.03 -23.36
N SER A 77 -15.27 -5.80 -23.09
CA SER A 77 -14.64 -4.94 -22.09
C SER A 77 -14.85 -5.47 -20.67
N VAL A 78 -16.02 -6.02 -20.37
CA VAL A 78 -16.33 -6.64 -19.06
C VAL A 78 -15.53 -7.92 -18.87
N ASP A 79 -15.47 -8.76 -19.90
CA ASP A 79 -14.70 -10.01 -19.91
C ASP A 79 -13.20 -9.75 -19.66
N ALA A 80 -12.60 -8.80 -20.38
CA ALA A 80 -11.22 -8.38 -20.15
C ALA A 80 -10.99 -7.85 -18.72
N LEU A 81 -11.91 -7.06 -18.20
CA LEU A 81 -11.83 -6.53 -16.83
C LEU A 81 -11.96 -7.63 -15.78
N GLU A 82 -12.83 -8.61 -16.01
CA GLU A 82 -13.01 -9.78 -15.13
C GLU A 82 -11.71 -10.60 -15.08
N CYS A 83 -11.12 -10.87 -16.21
CA CYS A 83 -9.85 -11.60 -16.30
C CYS A 83 -8.71 -10.86 -15.56
N MET A 84 -8.61 -9.53 -15.70
CA MET A 84 -7.68 -8.70 -14.92
C MET A 84 -7.95 -8.80 -13.41
N HIS A 85 -9.21 -8.72 -13.00
CA HIS A 85 -9.60 -8.84 -11.59
C HIS A 85 -9.25 -10.21 -11.01
N GLN A 86 -9.52 -11.29 -11.76
CA GLN A 86 -9.15 -12.65 -11.34
C GLN A 86 -7.63 -12.81 -11.19
N ALA A 87 -6.83 -12.19 -12.04
CA ALA A 87 -5.39 -12.18 -11.90
C ALA A 87 -4.95 -11.58 -10.56
N VAL A 88 -5.49 -10.42 -10.18
CA VAL A 88 -5.20 -9.77 -8.89
C VAL A 88 -5.63 -10.65 -7.71
N VAL A 89 -6.81 -11.26 -7.78
CA VAL A 89 -7.31 -12.19 -6.74
C VAL A 89 -6.40 -13.41 -6.59
N TYR A 90 -5.90 -13.96 -7.70
CA TYR A 90 -4.97 -15.09 -7.65
C TYR A 90 -3.58 -14.71 -7.14
N GLU A 91 -3.08 -13.52 -7.48
CA GLU A 91 -1.86 -12.98 -6.89
C GLU A 91 -1.99 -12.86 -5.38
N GLU A 92 -3.08 -12.29 -4.89
CA GLU A 92 -3.37 -12.18 -3.46
C GLU A 92 -3.45 -13.55 -2.77
N ARG A 93 -4.26 -14.47 -3.30
CA ARG A 93 -4.44 -15.83 -2.74
C ARG A 93 -3.15 -16.64 -2.75
N SER A 94 -2.31 -16.47 -3.75
CA SER A 94 -1.00 -17.11 -3.85
C SER A 94 0.07 -16.44 -2.98
N GLN A 95 -0.31 -15.42 -2.18
CA GLN A 95 0.63 -14.60 -1.42
C GLN A 95 1.73 -13.99 -2.31
N LEU A 96 1.34 -13.59 -3.51
CA LEU A 96 2.23 -12.97 -4.50
C LEU A 96 3.41 -13.87 -4.94
N VAL A 97 3.25 -15.18 -4.89
CA VAL A 97 4.27 -16.14 -5.38
C VAL A 97 4.37 -16.07 -6.90
N LYS A 98 3.24 -15.87 -7.59
CA LYS A 98 3.17 -15.71 -9.04
C LYS A 98 2.87 -14.25 -9.38
N ASP A 99 3.62 -13.70 -10.30
CA ASP A 99 3.33 -12.41 -10.94
C ASP A 99 2.43 -12.68 -12.16
N LEU A 100 1.23 -12.14 -12.14
CA LEU A 100 0.25 -12.23 -13.22
C LEU A 100 0.07 -10.85 -13.92
N GLY A 101 1.06 -9.99 -13.84
CA GLY A 101 1.06 -8.65 -14.42
C GLY A 101 0.81 -8.60 -15.92
N GLU A 102 1.11 -9.67 -16.64
CA GLU A 102 0.79 -9.82 -18.07
C GLU A 102 -0.71 -9.65 -18.38
N PHE A 103 -1.58 -10.03 -17.44
CA PHE A 103 -3.03 -9.85 -17.59
C PHE A 103 -3.46 -8.38 -17.53
N MET A 104 -2.63 -7.49 -16.98
CA MET A 104 -2.95 -6.06 -16.96
C MET A 104 -2.87 -5.42 -18.36
N GLU A 105 -2.18 -6.03 -19.32
CA GLU A 105 -2.16 -5.60 -20.71
C GLU A 105 -3.55 -5.68 -21.38
N LEU A 106 -4.49 -6.46 -20.79
CA LEU A 106 -5.87 -6.54 -21.26
C LEU A 106 -6.62 -5.21 -21.12
N GLU A 107 -6.09 -4.21 -20.38
CA GLU A 107 -6.67 -2.86 -20.33
C GLU A 107 -6.88 -2.29 -21.74
N THR A 108 -6.01 -2.61 -22.68
CA THR A 108 -6.12 -2.17 -24.10
C THR A 108 -7.37 -2.69 -24.79
N LYS A 109 -7.98 -3.77 -24.29
CA LYS A 109 -9.23 -4.35 -24.78
C LYS A 109 -10.46 -3.73 -24.12
N VAL A 110 -10.30 -2.97 -23.03
CA VAL A 110 -11.39 -2.28 -22.33
C VAL A 110 -11.73 -0.98 -23.06
N SER A 111 -12.58 -1.08 -24.08
CA SER A 111 -12.98 0.07 -24.91
C SER A 111 -14.14 0.88 -24.31
N ALA A 112 -14.96 0.28 -23.42
CA ALA A 112 -16.10 0.93 -22.80
C ALA A 112 -15.65 2.04 -21.82
N PRO A 113 -16.03 3.33 -22.06
CA PRO A 113 -15.56 4.45 -21.21
C PRO A 113 -15.98 4.33 -19.75
N GLU A 114 -17.12 3.70 -19.50
CA GLU A 114 -17.69 3.52 -18.16
C GLU A 114 -16.85 2.60 -17.26
N LEU A 115 -16.01 1.75 -17.86
CA LEU A 115 -15.17 0.79 -17.15
C LEU A 115 -13.74 1.31 -16.90
N ARG A 116 -13.35 2.45 -17.44
CA ARG A 116 -11.98 2.99 -17.31
C ARG A 116 -11.58 3.28 -15.87
N ASP A 117 -12.51 3.76 -15.06
CA ASP A 117 -12.22 4.03 -13.66
C ASP A 117 -12.06 2.74 -12.84
N TRP A 118 -12.77 1.67 -13.22
CA TRP A 118 -12.60 0.34 -12.63
C TRP A 118 -11.22 -0.24 -12.95
N VAL A 119 -10.75 -0.10 -14.18
CA VAL A 119 -9.38 -0.50 -14.57
C VAL A 119 -8.35 0.20 -13.73
N LYS A 120 -8.47 1.54 -13.57
CA LYS A 120 -7.55 2.32 -12.71
C LYS A 120 -7.57 1.87 -11.26
N CYS A 121 -8.78 1.66 -10.70
CA CYS A 121 -8.92 1.16 -9.34
C CYS A 121 -8.24 -0.20 -9.16
N LEU A 122 -8.42 -1.11 -10.11
CA LEU A 122 -7.83 -2.45 -10.07
C LEU A 122 -6.30 -2.40 -10.16
N GLN A 123 -5.75 -1.55 -11.04
CA GLN A 123 -4.30 -1.32 -11.13
C GLN A 123 -3.73 -0.77 -9.82
N GLN A 124 -4.40 0.22 -9.21
CA GLN A 124 -4.00 0.77 -7.91
C GLN A 124 -4.06 -0.27 -6.79
N GLU A 125 -5.08 -1.12 -6.79
CA GLU A 125 -5.21 -2.24 -5.84
C GLU A 125 -4.05 -3.21 -5.99
N ARG A 126 -3.73 -3.63 -7.21
CA ARG A 126 -2.59 -4.50 -7.51
C ARG A 126 -1.27 -3.87 -7.08
N ASP A 127 -1.03 -2.61 -7.43
CA ASP A 127 0.20 -1.89 -7.04
C ASP A 127 0.34 -1.85 -5.50
N THR A 128 -0.77 -1.65 -4.79
CA THR A 128 -0.79 -1.69 -3.32
C THR A 128 -0.43 -3.07 -2.78
N LEU A 129 -0.96 -4.15 -3.39
CA LEU A 129 -0.64 -5.53 -3.01
C LEU A 129 0.85 -5.84 -3.22
N TRP A 130 1.42 -5.47 -4.36
CA TRP A 130 2.84 -5.71 -4.67
C TRP A 130 3.77 -4.83 -3.84
N SER A 131 3.42 -3.59 -3.57
CA SER A 131 4.16 -2.72 -2.64
C SER A 131 4.21 -3.34 -1.23
N SER A 132 3.12 -3.98 -0.81
CA SER A 132 3.09 -4.69 0.49
C SER A 132 4.06 -5.89 0.54
N LYS A 133 4.31 -6.55 -0.59
CA LYS A 133 5.30 -7.64 -0.68
C LYS A 133 6.73 -7.13 -0.50
N VAL A 134 7.06 -6.02 -1.14
CA VAL A 134 8.40 -5.40 -1.01
C VAL A 134 8.68 -5.06 0.46
N THR A 135 7.66 -4.64 1.22
CA THR A 135 7.83 -4.31 2.64
C THR A 135 7.97 -5.53 3.55
N GLN A 136 7.58 -6.75 3.13
CA GLN A 136 7.75 -7.98 3.96
C GLN A 136 9.22 -8.28 4.31
N ASP A 137 10.15 -7.89 3.45
CA ASP A 137 11.59 -8.08 3.66
C ASP A 137 12.24 -6.90 4.40
N LEU A 138 11.48 -5.82 4.68
CA LEU A 138 12.00 -4.66 5.38
C LEU A 138 11.97 -4.84 6.90
N THR A 139 12.94 -4.24 7.53
CA THR A 139 13.02 -4.12 8.99
C THR A 139 12.70 -2.69 9.39
N PHE A 140 11.69 -2.51 10.25
CA PHE A 140 11.25 -1.22 10.73
C PHE A 140 11.74 -0.99 12.15
N LEU A 141 12.41 0.15 12.36
CA LEU A 141 12.82 0.62 13.67
C LEU A 141 12.01 1.86 14.04
N PHE A 142 11.05 1.70 14.94
CA PHE A 142 10.34 2.82 15.55
C PHE A 142 11.22 3.50 16.59
N VAL A 143 11.48 4.80 16.42
CA VAL A 143 12.18 5.61 17.41
C VAL A 143 11.17 6.54 18.06
N LEU A 144 10.77 6.17 19.29
CA LEU A 144 9.77 6.86 20.08
C LEU A 144 10.41 7.75 21.16
N GLY A 145 9.61 8.64 21.71
CA GLY A 145 10.01 9.51 22.82
C GLY A 145 9.37 10.89 22.72
N GLY A 146 9.35 11.61 23.83
CA GLY A 146 8.74 12.93 23.92
C GLY A 146 9.38 13.98 23.00
N PRO A 147 8.70 15.11 22.80
CA PRO A 147 9.32 16.26 22.14
C PRO A 147 10.60 16.67 22.89
N GLY A 148 11.65 17.02 22.17
CA GLY A 148 12.94 17.44 22.78
C GLY A 148 13.87 16.32 23.24
N VAL A 149 13.45 15.03 23.23
CA VAL A 149 14.28 13.91 23.71
C VAL A 149 15.52 13.62 22.84
N GLY A 150 15.58 14.13 21.59
CA GLY A 150 16.74 13.97 20.71
C GLY A 150 16.58 12.91 19.60
N LYS A 151 15.36 12.43 19.32
CA LYS A 151 15.09 11.41 18.28
C LYS A 151 15.77 11.70 16.95
N GLY A 152 15.49 12.83 16.33
CA GLY A 152 16.05 13.16 15.01
C GLY A 152 17.58 13.18 14.97
N THR A 153 18.23 13.67 16.04
CA THR A 153 19.70 13.65 16.16
C THR A 153 20.24 12.22 16.19
N GLN A 154 19.59 11.35 16.94
CA GLN A 154 20.01 9.95 17.06
C GLN A 154 19.71 9.17 15.76
N CYS A 155 18.55 9.37 15.15
CA CYS A 155 18.19 8.74 13.86
C CYS A 155 19.20 9.13 12.77
N ALA A 156 19.61 10.40 12.69
CA ALA A 156 20.61 10.84 11.72
C ALA A 156 21.97 10.14 11.93
N ARG A 157 22.36 9.88 13.19
CA ARG A 157 23.59 9.15 13.50
C ARG A 157 23.51 7.66 13.16
N ILE A 158 22.36 7.04 13.40
CA ILE A 158 22.13 5.63 13.01
C ILE A 158 22.31 5.50 11.50
N THR A 159 21.71 6.40 10.72
CA THR A 159 21.78 6.37 9.25
C THR A 159 23.20 6.50 8.73
N GLN A 160 24.06 7.25 9.41
CA GLN A 160 25.48 7.38 9.01
C GLN A 160 26.28 6.08 9.21
N GLY A 161 25.85 5.22 10.12
CA GLY A 161 26.55 3.99 10.49
C GLY A 161 25.94 2.70 9.95
N THR A 162 24.83 2.76 9.22
CA THR A 162 24.08 1.58 8.75
C THR A 162 23.48 1.80 7.36
N SER A 163 23.18 0.69 6.65
CA SER A 163 22.35 0.74 5.44
C SER A 163 20.88 0.91 5.85
N SER A 164 20.50 2.15 6.15
CA SER A 164 19.16 2.47 6.62
C SER A 164 18.63 3.76 6.02
N VAL A 165 17.30 3.86 5.96
CA VAL A 165 16.59 5.06 5.50
C VAL A 165 15.87 5.68 6.69
N HIS A 166 16.11 6.96 6.93
CA HIS A 166 15.45 7.74 7.98
C HIS A 166 14.22 8.46 7.44
N ILE A 167 13.07 8.14 7.98
CA ILE A 167 11.79 8.76 7.67
C ILE A 167 11.28 9.48 8.91
N SER A 168 11.41 10.82 8.93
CA SER A 168 10.81 11.66 9.95
C SER A 168 9.38 12.02 9.53
N VAL A 169 8.38 11.43 10.18
CA VAL A 169 6.97 11.71 9.85
C VAL A 169 6.61 13.18 10.07
N GLY A 170 7.23 13.82 11.06
CA GLY A 170 7.08 15.26 11.25
C GLY A 170 7.62 16.08 10.08
N ASP A 171 8.70 15.65 9.43
CA ASP A 171 9.27 16.33 8.28
C ASP A 171 8.44 16.06 7.01
N LEU A 172 7.96 14.82 6.81
CA LEU A 172 7.02 14.50 5.73
C LEU A 172 5.78 15.39 5.76
N LEU A 173 5.19 15.56 6.94
CA LEU A 173 4.04 16.45 7.11
C LEU A 173 4.38 17.91 6.80
N ARG A 174 5.55 18.38 7.18
CA ARG A 174 6.03 19.74 6.86
C ARG A 174 6.33 19.92 5.36
N GLU A 175 6.85 18.90 4.70
CA GLU A 175 7.06 18.89 3.24
C GLU A 175 5.71 18.97 2.53
N GLU A 176 4.73 18.19 2.95
CA GLU A 176 3.37 18.20 2.38
C GLU A 176 2.69 19.57 2.50
N THR A 177 2.95 20.33 3.59
CA THR A 177 2.42 21.70 3.72
C THR A 177 3.02 22.71 2.75
N LYS A 178 4.15 22.38 2.10
CA LYS A 178 4.81 23.24 1.11
C LYS A 178 4.42 22.88 -0.31
N SER A 179 3.79 21.73 -0.51
CA SER A 179 3.35 21.26 -1.82
C SER A 179 2.17 22.09 -2.32
N THR A 180 2.33 22.75 -3.46
CA THR A 180 1.27 23.56 -4.09
C THR A 180 0.14 22.71 -4.67
N SER A 181 0.36 21.41 -4.86
CA SER A 181 -0.61 20.46 -5.37
C SER A 181 -1.39 19.72 -4.28
N SER A 182 -1.03 19.90 -3.01
CA SER A 182 -1.69 19.20 -1.90
C SER A 182 -2.93 19.95 -1.43
N GLY A 183 -4.10 19.33 -1.63
CA GLY A 183 -5.37 19.81 -1.04
C GLY A 183 -5.42 19.73 0.49
N PHE A 184 -4.41 19.14 1.14
CA PHE A 184 -4.35 18.92 2.60
C PHE A 184 -3.43 19.91 3.33
N ALA A 185 -2.74 20.79 2.62
CA ALA A 185 -1.70 21.67 3.18
C ALA A 185 -2.19 22.49 4.38
N ASP A 186 -3.35 23.12 4.28
CA ASP A 186 -3.89 23.96 5.36
C ASP A 186 -4.38 23.12 6.55
N PHE A 187 -5.04 21.99 6.29
CA PHE A 187 -5.43 21.04 7.33
C PHE A 187 -4.21 20.55 8.14
N ILE A 188 -3.10 20.22 7.46
CA ILE A 188 -1.87 19.77 8.12
C ILE A 188 -1.24 20.90 8.94
N LYS A 189 -1.18 22.14 8.40
CA LYS A 189 -0.68 23.31 9.13
C LYS A 189 -1.45 23.56 10.42
N ASP A 190 -2.77 23.51 10.35
CA ASP A 190 -3.64 23.73 11.50
C ASP A 190 -3.49 22.59 12.53
N SER A 191 -3.39 21.35 12.06
CA SER A 191 -3.15 20.20 12.93
C SER A 191 -1.82 20.29 13.65
N ILE A 192 -0.73 20.66 12.96
CA ILE A 192 0.60 20.88 13.57
C ILE A 192 0.55 22.00 14.61
N ARG A 193 -0.06 23.14 14.27
CA ARG A 193 -0.18 24.30 15.17
C ARG A 193 -0.95 23.96 16.44
N ASN A 194 -2.01 23.16 16.32
CA ASN A 194 -2.86 22.77 17.44
C ASN A 194 -2.41 21.48 18.15
N SER A 195 -1.31 20.85 17.69
CA SER A 195 -0.79 19.58 18.21
C SER A 195 -1.81 18.45 18.12
N VAL A 196 -2.66 18.48 17.10
CA VAL A 196 -3.63 17.42 16.77
C VAL A 196 -2.90 16.33 15.99
N ILE A 197 -3.17 15.07 16.36
CA ILE A 197 -2.60 13.92 15.65
C ILE A 197 -3.29 13.79 14.29
N ILE A 198 -2.49 13.70 13.24
CA ILE A 198 -2.97 13.50 11.87
C ILE A 198 -3.60 12.10 11.74
N PRO A 199 -4.70 11.93 10.98
CA PRO A 199 -5.34 10.64 10.76
C PRO A 199 -4.36 9.55 10.33
N ALA A 200 -4.60 8.33 10.81
CA ALA A 200 -3.71 7.19 10.64
C ALA A 200 -3.47 6.86 9.16
N ASP A 201 -4.54 6.75 8.38
CA ASP A 201 -4.46 6.45 6.94
C ASP A 201 -3.60 7.43 6.17
N PHE A 202 -3.73 8.72 6.48
CA PHE A 202 -2.94 9.75 5.81
C PHE A 202 -1.45 9.64 6.17
N SER A 203 -1.14 9.46 7.45
CA SER A 203 0.24 9.32 7.92
C SER A 203 0.92 8.09 7.35
N VAL A 204 0.22 6.94 7.32
CA VAL A 204 0.74 5.68 6.77
C VAL A 204 0.95 5.79 5.26
N ARG A 205 0.04 6.42 4.52
CA ARG A 205 0.19 6.66 3.08
C ARG A 205 1.43 7.50 2.74
N LEU A 206 1.72 8.54 3.52
CA LEU A 206 2.94 9.33 3.33
C LEU A 206 4.21 8.51 3.59
N ILE A 207 4.18 7.62 4.58
CA ILE A 207 5.30 6.72 4.87
C ILE A 207 5.49 5.72 3.71
N GLN A 208 4.40 5.08 3.23
CA GLN A 208 4.45 4.16 2.10
C GLN A 208 5.06 4.82 0.86
N LYS A 209 4.54 5.98 0.49
CA LYS A 209 5.07 6.76 -0.63
C LYS A 209 6.58 7.03 -0.49
N ARG A 210 7.05 7.42 0.70
CA ARG A 210 8.47 7.67 0.92
C ARG A 210 9.31 6.38 0.86
N ILE A 211 8.77 5.24 1.31
CA ILE A 211 9.42 3.93 1.18
C ILE A 211 9.60 3.59 -0.30
N GLU A 212 8.56 3.72 -1.11
CA GLU A 212 8.58 3.46 -2.56
C GLU A 212 9.59 4.36 -3.28
N GLU A 213 9.59 5.67 -2.99
CA GLU A 213 10.53 6.64 -3.57
C GLU A 213 12.01 6.34 -3.21
N SER A 214 12.25 5.67 -2.09
CA SER A 214 13.61 5.45 -1.57
C SER A 214 14.36 4.28 -2.21
N GLN A 215 13.72 3.50 -3.11
CA GLN A 215 14.34 2.36 -3.84
C GLN A 215 15.19 1.46 -2.93
N MET A 216 14.59 0.99 -1.82
CA MET A 216 15.31 0.26 -0.79
C MET A 216 15.71 -1.15 -1.25
N GLU A 217 16.91 -1.57 -0.87
CA GLU A 217 17.38 -2.92 -1.09
C GLU A 217 16.79 -3.89 -0.05
N LYS A 218 16.75 -5.17 -0.39
CA LYS A 218 16.36 -6.24 0.53
C LYS A 218 17.24 -6.21 1.78
N GLY A 219 16.59 -6.28 2.96
CA GLY A 219 17.29 -6.21 4.24
C GLY A 219 17.63 -4.80 4.74
N SER A 220 17.19 -3.75 4.03
CA SER A 220 17.32 -2.37 4.53
C SER A 220 16.51 -2.12 5.79
N ILE A 221 17.03 -1.27 6.67
CA ILE A 221 16.34 -0.84 7.89
C ILE A 221 15.66 0.51 7.62
N VAL A 222 14.36 0.58 7.86
CA VAL A 222 13.56 1.81 7.83
C VAL A 222 13.43 2.37 9.23
N ILE A 223 14.03 3.52 9.48
CA ILE A 223 13.94 4.21 10.77
C ILE A 223 12.78 5.19 10.72
N LEU A 224 11.75 4.97 11.54
CA LEU A 224 10.58 5.83 11.66
C LEU A 224 10.70 6.74 12.90
N ASP A 225 11.04 8.02 12.65
CA ASP A 225 11.21 9.03 13.69
C ASP A 225 9.88 9.66 14.08
N GLY A 226 9.49 9.47 15.34
CA GLY A 226 8.30 10.09 15.92
C GLY A 226 6.98 9.52 15.37
N PHE A 227 6.97 8.25 15.02
CA PHE A 227 5.81 7.46 14.62
C PHE A 227 5.88 6.07 15.28
N PRO A 228 4.74 5.47 15.68
CA PRO A 228 3.41 6.06 15.70
C PRO A 228 3.20 7.08 16.84
N ARG A 229 2.19 7.96 16.70
CA ARG A 229 1.77 8.94 17.72
C ARG A 229 0.43 8.63 18.37
N SER A 230 -0.30 7.66 17.83
CA SER A 230 -1.53 7.12 18.40
C SER A 230 -1.57 5.60 18.21
N LEU A 231 -2.42 4.93 19.00
CA LEU A 231 -2.65 3.49 18.85
C LEU A 231 -3.25 3.16 17.48
N ASP A 232 -4.12 4.03 16.97
CA ASP A 232 -4.72 3.91 15.67
C ASP A 232 -3.68 3.93 14.53
N GLN A 233 -2.72 4.85 14.59
CA GLN A 233 -1.58 4.87 13.67
C GLN A 233 -0.75 3.58 13.72
N ALA A 234 -0.53 3.01 14.90
CA ALA A 234 0.22 1.78 15.06
C ALA A 234 -0.49 0.59 14.39
N ARG A 235 -1.81 0.49 14.61
CA ARG A 235 -2.64 -0.58 14.03
C ARG A 235 -2.74 -0.46 12.50
N THR A 236 -3.10 0.72 12.00
CA THR A 236 -3.19 0.96 10.57
C THR A 236 -1.86 0.70 9.84
N PHE A 237 -0.74 1.03 10.49
CA PHE A 237 0.58 0.74 9.93
C PHE A 237 0.82 -0.77 9.82
N GLU A 238 0.55 -1.54 10.88
CA GLU A 238 0.70 -3.00 10.87
C GLU A 238 -0.24 -3.69 9.88
N GLU A 239 -1.45 -3.17 9.71
CA GLU A 239 -2.43 -3.71 8.74
C GLU A 239 -1.97 -3.50 7.28
N LYS A 240 -1.36 -2.35 6.99
CA LYS A 240 -1.01 -1.95 5.62
C LYS A 240 0.43 -2.23 5.22
N ILE A 241 1.32 -2.37 6.18
CA ILE A 241 2.75 -2.55 5.96
C ILE A 241 3.23 -3.80 6.69
N ARG A 242 3.74 -4.74 5.94
CA ARG A 242 4.32 -5.96 6.49
C ARG A 242 5.82 -5.80 6.67
N GLY A 243 6.38 -6.43 7.71
CA GLY A 243 7.81 -6.37 8.00
C GLY A 243 8.13 -6.80 9.41
N ARG A 244 9.40 -6.74 9.78
CA ARG A 244 9.86 -6.98 11.14
C ARG A 244 9.90 -5.66 11.91
N PHE A 245 9.29 -5.61 13.09
CA PHE A 245 9.14 -4.39 13.87
C PHE A 245 10.02 -4.42 15.13
N PHE A 246 10.79 -3.36 15.31
CA PHE A 246 11.65 -3.13 16.46
C PHE A 246 11.35 -1.73 17.00
N THR A 247 11.46 -1.55 18.31
CA THR A 247 11.15 -0.26 18.92
C THR A 247 12.23 0.18 19.91
N ILE A 248 12.69 1.41 19.77
CA ILE A 248 13.50 2.11 20.76
C ILE A 248 12.68 3.29 21.31
N LEU A 249 12.49 3.32 22.60
CA LEU A 249 11.88 4.42 23.32
C LEU A 249 12.96 5.22 24.07
N LEU A 250 13.15 6.47 23.67
CA LEU A 250 14.05 7.40 24.37
C LEU A 250 13.29 8.11 25.49
N LYS A 251 13.81 8.05 26.71
CA LYS A 251 13.25 8.74 27.89
C LYS A 251 14.29 9.70 28.48
N CYS A 252 13.87 10.91 28.81
CA CYS A 252 14.65 11.82 29.63
C CYS A 252 13.70 12.62 30.51
N SER A 253 14.27 13.35 31.49
CA SER A 253 13.50 14.21 32.37
C SER A 253 12.82 15.37 31.63
N GLU A 254 11.71 15.86 32.15
CA GLU A 254 10.99 16.99 31.57
C GLU A 254 11.87 18.25 31.48
N GLU A 255 12.72 18.47 32.48
CA GLU A 255 13.68 19.57 32.52
C GLU A 255 14.62 19.54 31.30
N VAL A 256 15.19 18.36 31.02
CA VAL A 256 16.07 18.15 29.85
C VAL A 256 15.31 18.34 28.54
N GLN A 257 14.05 17.88 28.47
CA GLN A 257 13.22 18.09 27.28
C GLN A 257 12.97 19.58 27.03
N LEU A 258 12.54 20.31 28.06
CA LEU A 258 12.25 21.74 27.95
C LEU A 258 13.53 22.54 27.61
N TYR A 259 14.65 22.25 28.26
CA TYR A 259 15.93 22.89 27.95
C TYR A 259 16.30 22.70 26.47
N ARG A 260 16.20 21.47 25.95
CA ARG A 260 16.52 21.18 24.54
C ARG A 260 15.55 21.81 23.57
N LEU A 261 14.26 21.88 23.91
CA LEU A 261 13.22 22.48 23.05
C LEU A 261 13.43 24.01 22.99
N ASN A 262 13.69 24.68 24.11
CA ASN A 262 13.95 26.13 24.16
C ASN A 262 15.18 26.48 23.30
N ARG A 263 16.27 25.72 23.45
CA ARG A 263 17.47 25.94 22.65
C ARG A 263 17.22 25.71 21.15
N ARG A 264 16.34 24.76 20.80
CA ARG A 264 15.97 24.53 19.40
C ARG A 264 15.10 25.65 18.85
N SER A 265 14.18 26.22 19.62
CA SER A 265 13.28 27.29 19.16
C SER A 265 14.05 28.52 18.69
N GLU A 266 15.22 28.79 19.24
CA GLU A 266 16.09 29.90 18.84
C GLU A 266 16.67 29.75 17.42
N SER A 267 16.75 28.51 16.89
CA SER A 267 17.45 28.23 15.63
C SER A 267 16.60 27.52 14.57
N SER A 268 15.49 26.88 14.94
CA SER A 268 14.81 25.92 14.03
C SER A 268 13.80 26.55 13.09
N GLY A 269 13.24 27.72 13.40
CA GLY A 269 12.16 28.35 12.64
C GLY A 269 10.87 27.53 12.55
N ARG A 270 10.70 26.49 13.39
CA ARG A 270 9.51 25.64 13.40
C ARG A 270 8.32 26.35 14.04
N ILE A 271 7.17 26.29 13.37
CA ILE A 271 5.92 26.92 13.82
C ILE A 271 5.43 26.33 15.17
N ASP A 272 5.78 25.08 15.46
CA ASP A 272 5.36 24.32 16.63
C ASP A 272 6.37 24.39 17.82
N ASP A 273 7.38 25.23 17.76
CA ASP A 273 8.38 25.42 18.83
C ASP A 273 8.09 26.69 19.66
N ASN A 274 6.83 26.98 19.96
CA ASN A 274 6.40 27.98 20.95
C ASN A 274 5.92 27.29 22.24
N ASP A 275 5.93 28.01 23.37
CA ASP A 275 5.64 27.48 24.71
C ASP A 275 4.30 26.75 24.80
N ASP A 276 3.24 27.28 24.16
CA ASP A 276 1.91 26.67 24.19
C ASP A 276 1.86 25.38 23.38
N SER A 277 2.48 25.35 22.19
CA SER A 277 2.58 24.14 21.38
C SER A 277 3.45 23.08 22.03
N ILE A 278 4.54 23.45 22.69
CA ILE A 278 5.41 22.54 23.45
C ILE A 278 4.61 21.86 24.56
N LYS A 279 3.88 22.62 25.37
CA LYS A 279 3.04 22.08 26.46
C LYS A 279 1.95 21.14 25.94
N LYS A 280 1.29 21.51 24.83
CA LYS A 280 0.27 20.66 24.19
C LYS A 280 0.88 19.33 23.70
N ARG A 281 2.05 19.39 23.04
CA ARG A 281 2.76 18.18 22.54
C ARG A 281 3.19 17.24 23.66
N LEU A 282 3.67 17.77 24.77
CA LEU A 282 4.01 16.96 25.96
C LEU A 282 2.79 16.26 26.54
N ARG A 283 1.64 16.97 26.65
CA ARG A 283 0.38 16.39 27.12
C ARG A 283 -0.13 15.28 26.17
N THR A 284 -0.19 15.55 24.86
CA THR A 284 -0.62 14.57 23.86
C THR A 284 0.27 13.32 23.91
N PHE A 285 1.59 13.51 24.00
CA PHE A 285 2.53 12.41 24.15
C PHE A 285 2.24 11.58 25.40
N SER A 286 2.08 12.21 26.57
CA SER A 286 1.82 11.51 27.83
C SER A 286 0.51 10.71 27.81
N GLN A 287 -0.52 11.21 27.13
CA GLN A 287 -1.83 10.56 27.04
C GLN A 287 -1.81 9.30 26.15
N GLU A 288 -1.11 9.36 25.03
CA GLU A 288 -1.11 8.28 24.03
C GLU A 288 0.04 7.28 24.22
N ASN A 289 1.18 7.72 24.78
CA ASN A 289 2.40 6.93 24.79
C ASN A 289 2.24 5.57 25.48
N LEU A 290 1.54 5.50 26.62
CA LEU A 290 1.38 4.25 27.38
C LEU A 290 0.63 3.18 26.58
N LYS A 291 -0.37 3.58 25.79
CA LYS A 291 -1.14 2.68 24.93
C LYS A 291 -0.28 2.15 23.78
N ILE A 292 0.52 3.04 23.18
CA ILE A 292 1.45 2.71 22.11
C ILE A 292 2.55 1.79 22.60
N GLU A 293 3.17 2.09 23.75
CA GLU A 293 4.21 1.25 24.38
C GLU A 293 3.71 -0.19 24.55
N LYS A 294 2.55 -0.36 25.22
CA LYS A 294 1.95 -1.68 25.45
C LYS A 294 1.69 -2.45 24.14
N TYR A 295 1.17 -1.75 23.14
CA TYR A 295 0.89 -2.35 21.86
C TYR A 295 2.16 -2.81 21.15
N LEU A 296 3.16 -1.94 21.03
CA LEU A 296 4.41 -2.27 20.34
C LEU A 296 5.24 -3.32 21.07
N GLN A 297 5.21 -3.36 22.39
CA GLN A 297 5.80 -4.45 23.19
C GLN A 297 5.22 -5.82 22.88
N SER A 298 3.93 -5.88 22.48
CA SER A 298 3.30 -7.13 22.06
C SER A 298 3.63 -7.56 20.62
N LYS A 299 4.25 -6.65 19.82
CA LYS A 299 4.50 -6.86 18.39
C LYS A 299 5.96 -7.16 18.04
N GLY A 300 6.89 -6.82 18.91
CA GLY A 300 8.31 -7.10 18.68
C GLY A 300 9.22 -6.64 19.81
N PRO A 301 10.53 -6.80 19.63
CA PRO A 301 11.52 -6.36 20.61
C PRO A 301 11.43 -4.86 20.86
N PHE A 302 11.52 -4.49 22.14
CA PHE A 302 11.29 -3.14 22.63
C PHE A 302 12.35 -2.75 23.69
N TRP A 303 13.08 -1.68 23.46
CA TRP A 303 14.10 -1.17 24.37
C TRP A 303 13.76 0.24 24.85
N THR A 304 13.99 0.49 26.13
CA THR A 304 13.94 1.83 26.70
C THR A 304 15.36 2.31 26.97
N ILE A 305 15.72 3.47 26.45
CA ILE A 305 17.05 4.06 26.58
C ILE A 305 16.95 5.40 27.31
N ASP A 306 17.80 5.57 28.31
CA ASP A 306 17.95 6.85 28.99
C ASP A 306 18.64 7.87 28.06
N ALA A 307 17.96 8.97 27.81
CA ALA A 307 18.41 10.04 26.95
C ALA A 307 18.76 11.33 27.71
N ASN A 308 19.03 11.26 29.01
CA ASN A 308 19.48 12.41 29.82
C ASN A 308 20.93 12.82 29.49
N GLY A 309 21.78 11.87 29.12
CA GLY A 309 23.20 12.08 28.85
C GLY A 309 23.51 12.94 27.63
N SER A 310 24.77 13.01 27.30
CA SER A 310 25.24 13.66 26.06
C SER A 310 24.76 12.94 24.82
N VAL A 311 24.84 13.58 23.65
CA VAL A 311 24.45 12.97 22.37
C VAL A 311 25.26 11.69 22.11
N ASP A 312 26.54 11.67 22.53
CA ASP A 312 27.45 10.53 22.32
C ASP A 312 27.12 9.36 23.25
N ASP A 313 26.83 9.63 24.53
CA ASP A 313 26.45 8.58 25.49
C ASP A 313 25.16 7.88 25.08
N VAL A 314 24.16 8.67 24.71
CA VAL A 314 22.87 8.13 24.21
C VAL A 314 23.07 7.33 22.94
N TYR A 315 23.90 7.80 22.02
CA TYR A 315 24.19 7.07 20.79
C TYR A 315 24.93 5.76 21.07
N ALA A 316 25.87 5.73 22.00
CA ALA A 316 26.56 4.49 22.37
C ALA A 316 25.58 3.41 22.84
N SER A 317 24.59 3.80 23.64
CA SER A 317 23.53 2.88 24.10
C SER A 317 22.62 2.41 22.95
N ILE A 318 22.27 3.32 22.03
CA ILE A 318 21.45 3.01 20.86
C ILE A 318 22.21 2.06 19.92
N LYS A 319 23.51 2.29 19.71
CA LYS A 319 24.34 1.52 18.78
C LYS A 319 24.34 0.04 19.12
N VAL A 320 24.39 -0.33 20.40
CA VAL A 320 24.33 -1.73 20.83
C VAL A 320 23.05 -2.42 20.30
N VAL A 321 21.92 -1.74 20.45
CA VAL A 321 20.63 -2.25 19.99
C VAL A 321 20.55 -2.30 18.44
N VAL A 322 21.05 -1.26 17.77
CA VAL A 322 21.04 -1.18 16.31
C VAL A 322 21.95 -2.26 15.69
N ASP A 323 23.12 -2.52 16.28
CA ASP A 323 24.02 -3.60 15.84
C ASP A 323 23.35 -4.98 15.96
N GLU A 324 22.52 -5.19 16.97
CA GLU A 324 21.70 -6.41 17.13
C GLU A 324 20.60 -6.50 16.04
N ILE A 325 19.87 -5.43 15.81
CA ILE A 325 18.83 -5.36 14.77
C ILE A 325 19.44 -5.60 13.39
N THR A 326 20.59 -5.01 13.09
CA THR A 326 21.26 -5.16 11.79
C THR A 326 21.64 -6.62 11.52
N LYS A 327 22.09 -7.36 12.52
CA LYS A 327 22.36 -8.80 12.39
C LYS A 327 21.11 -9.60 12.03
N VAL A 328 19.97 -9.25 12.64
CA VAL A 328 18.69 -9.90 12.34
C VAL A 328 18.15 -9.51 10.96
N ALA A 329 18.37 -8.26 10.53
CA ALA A 329 17.93 -7.77 9.23
C ALA A 329 18.69 -8.44 8.06
N SER A 330 19.93 -8.85 8.30
CA SER A 330 20.81 -9.46 7.29
C SER A 330 20.58 -10.99 7.12
N GLN A 331 19.74 -11.59 7.95
CA GLN A 331 19.31 -13.00 7.88
C GLN A 331 17.99 -13.16 7.12
#